data_da958e28175c6daad0beba262cea385c
#
_entry.id   da958e28175c6daad0beba262cea385c
#
_cell.length_a   1.000
_cell.length_b   1.000
_cell.length_c   1.000
_cell.angle_alpha   90.00
_cell.angle_beta   90.00
_cell.angle_gamma   90.00
#
_symmetry.space_group_name_H-M   'P 1'
#
loop_
_entity.id
_entity.type
_entity.pdbx_description
1 polymer ?
#
loop_
_entity_poly.entity_id
_entity_poly.type
_entity_poly.pdbx_seq_one_letter_code
_entity_poly.pdbx_strand_id
1 'polypeptide(L)'
;YDILLSSIFEASEDCARQKRTSTDCVEFYNDYQSALVRLWYSIIYGEYVPDFSKVFIRTYPVYREVFAAAFIDRVVHHWIALRIEPILEERFREQGNVSKNCRKGEGCLSAVHYLNNMIVEVSENYTADAYIFKDDLFSFFMSISKSLVWEMLNIFVRDNYKGDDIECLLYLLAVTIFHCPQNKCIRRSPVSMWDKLPSNKSLFHNDPDRGVAIGNLPSQLIANFLASVYDYFVMEILGFIYYVRFVDVFCIVVKSPEEILSKVHLLDGFLKEQLLLRLHPRKLYLQHYKKGVLFVGAFILPGRIYVSNRVVGNTYNAVRKFNRIAENGFAEAYVEKFVSTMNSYYGLMKHFATYNIRRKIAAMLLPEWWEYVYIEGHFEKFVLKNKYNHRKQLIKHIKKHGS
;
A
#
# COMPACT_ATOMS: atom_id res chain seq x y z
N TYR A 1 -6.20 -16.48 -29.33
CA TYR A 1 -5.12 -15.45 -29.49
C TYR A 1 -5.71 -14.03 -29.45
N ASP A 2 -6.82 -13.75 -30.09
CA ASP A 2 -7.46 -12.41 -30.14
C ASP A 2 -7.94 -11.96 -28.75
N ILE A 3 -8.44 -12.87 -27.93
CA ILE A 3 -8.92 -12.61 -26.56
C ILE A 3 -7.76 -12.14 -25.67
N LEU A 4 -6.57 -12.76 -25.78
CA LEU A 4 -5.41 -12.36 -25.00
C LEU A 4 -4.94 -10.96 -25.41
N LEU A 5 -4.86 -10.66 -26.70
CA LEU A 5 -4.47 -9.34 -27.19
C LEU A 5 -5.44 -8.26 -26.69
N SER A 6 -6.74 -8.47 -26.84
CA SER A 6 -7.77 -7.55 -26.34
C SER A 6 -7.61 -7.29 -24.85
N SER A 7 -7.40 -8.33 -24.05
CA SER A 7 -7.24 -8.19 -22.60
C SER A 7 -5.95 -7.48 -22.17
N ILE A 8 -4.88 -7.53 -23.00
CA ILE A 8 -3.67 -6.74 -22.78
C ILE A 8 -3.94 -5.25 -23.01
N PHE A 9 -4.75 -4.90 -24.05
CA PHE A 9 -5.19 -3.52 -24.24
C PHE A 9 -6.04 -3.01 -23.08
N GLU A 10 -6.97 -3.81 -22.56
CA GLU A 10 -7.76 -3.46 -21.36
C GLU A 10 -6.87 -3.23 -20.14
N ALA A 11 -5.88 -4.08 -19.91
CA ALA A 11 -4.92 -3.92 -18.82
C ALA A 11 -4.07 -2.64 -18.98
N SER A 12 -3.72 -2.26 -20.21
CA SER A 12 -3.03 -1.01 -20.51
C SER A 12 -3.89 0.21 -20.13
N GLU A 13 -5.16 0.22 -20.48
CA GLU A 13 -6.09 1.28 -20.09
C GLU A 13 -6.30 1.36 -18.56
N ASP A 14 -6.42 0.21 -17.90
CA ASP A 14 -6.50 0.17 -16.43
C ASP A 14 -5.23 0.71 -15.78
N CYS A 15 -4.07 0.34 -16.27
CA CYS A 15 -2.76 0.84 -15.81
C CYS A 15 -2.65 2.36 -15.97
N ALA A 16 -3.15 2.92 -17.06
CA ALA A 16 -3.09 4.35 -17.37
C ALA A 16 -4.09 5.21 -16.59
N ARG A 17 -5.18 4.62 -16.10
CA ARG A 17 -6.38 5.35 -15.60
C ARG A 17 -6.09 6.52 -14.66
N GLN A 18 -5.08 6.40 -13.78
CA GLN A 18 -4.70 7.45 -12.83
C GLN A 18 -3.31 8.06 -13.10
N LYS A 19 -2.66 7.69 -14.21
CA LYS A 19 -1.26 8.03 -14.51
C LYS A 19 -1.05 8.65 -15.88
N ARG A 20 -2.10 9.00 -16.60
CA ARG A 20 -2.06 9.52 -17.99
C ARG A 20 -1.15 10.74 -18.20
N THR A 21 -0.83 11.48 -17.13
CA THR A 21 0.05 12.65 -17.19
C THR A 21 1.48 12.36 -16.71
N SER A 22 1.79 11.13 -16.32
CA SER A 22 3.17 10.77 -15.96
C SER A 22 4.03 10.60 -17.21
N THR A 23 5.29 11.01 -17.14
CA THR A 23 6.24 10.92 -18.26
C THR A 23 6.30 9.52 -18.86
N ASP A 24 6.43 8.49 -18.01
CA ASP A 24 6.48 7.09 -18.44
C ASP A 24 5.21 6.66 -19.22
N CYS A 25 4.03 7.16 -18.81
CA CYS A 25 2.78 6.85 -19.49
C CYS A 25 2.69 7.59 -20.84
N VAL A 26 3.05 8.86 -20.88
CA VAL A 26 3.05 9.66 -22.12
C VAL A 26 4.03 9.06 -23.13
N GLU A 27 5.25 8.73 -22.72
CA GLU A 27 6.25 8.07 -23.57
C GLU A 27 5.73 6.75 -24.13
N PHE A 28 5.12 5.92 -23.30
CA PHE A 28 4.55 4.64 -23.72
C PHE A 28 3.43 4.82 -24.77
N TYR A 29 2.53 5.79 -24.57
CA TYR A 29 1.40 6.00 -25.47
C TYR A 29 1.77 6.59 -26.84
N ASN A 30 3.00 7.04 -27.04
CA ASN A 30 3.48 7.46 -28.36
C ASN A 30 3.56 6.30 -29.38
N ASP A 31 3.80 5.06 -28.91
CA ASP A 31 3.87 3.84 -29.76
C ASP A 31 3.21 2.63 -29.07
N TYR A 32 2.13 2.87 -28.32
CA TYR A 32 1.54 1.85 -27.43
C TYR A 32 1.00 0.64 -28.19
N GLN A 33 0.42 0.84 -29.37
CA GLN A 33 -0.14 -0.26 -30.17
C GLN A 33 0.95 -1.27 -30.57
N SER A 34 2.03 -0.80 -31.16
CA SER A 34 3.17 -1.65 -31.53
C SER A 34 3.82 -2.28 -30.29
N ALA A 35 3.92 -1.54 -29.19
CA ALA A 35 4.49 -2.05 -27.94
C ALA A 35 3.62 -3.17 -27.35
N LEU A 36 2.28 -3.05 -27.36
CA LEU A 36 1.37 -4.08 -26.86
C LEU A 36 1.33 -5.31 -27.76
N VAL A 37 1.42 -5.14 -29.07
CA VAL A 37 1.53 -6.26 -30.03
C VAL A 37 2.86 -7.02 -29.81
N ARG A 38 3.98 -6.32 -29.65
CA ARG A 38 5.27 -6.96 -29.30
C ARG A 38 5.20 -7.70 -27.96
N LEU A 39 4.57 -7.11 -26.95
CA LEU A 39 4.33 -7.76 -25.66
C LEU A 39 3.51 -9.04 -25.83
N TRP A 40 2.41 -8.97 -26.57
CA TRP A 40 1.53 -10.11 -26.84
C TRP A 40 2.32 -11.26 -27.52
N TYR A 41 3.14 -10.97 -28.54
CA TYR A 41 4.02 -11.96 -29.16
C TYR A 41 4.98 -12.58 -28.13
N SER A 42 5.67 -11.77 -27.35
CA SER A 42 6.61 -12.29 -26.35
C SER A 42 5.94 -13.19 -25.30
N ILE A 43 4.68 -12.90 -24.94
CA ILE A 43 3.91 -13.73 -24.01
C ILE A 43 3.53 -15.06 -24.66
N ILE A 44 3.02 -15.05 -25.90
CA ILE A 44 2.58 -16.28 -26.61
C ILE A 44 3.76 -17.24 -26.83
N TYR A 45 4.93 -16.72 -27.17
CA TYR A 45 6.11 -17.55 -27.39
C TYR A 45 6.87 -17.88 -26.11
N GLY A 46 6.41 -17.44 -24.93
CA GLY A 46 7.10 -17.68 -23.65
C GLY A 46 8.42 -16.93 -23.51
N GLU A 47 8.59 -15.84 -24.25
CA GLU A 47 9.81 -15.03 -24.32
C GLU A 47 9.73 -13.73 -23.51
N TYR A 48 8.63 -13.51 -22.79
CA TYR A 48 8.48 -12.29 -21.98
C TYR A 48 9.53 -12.21 -20.88
N VAL A 49 10.32 -11.16 -20.90
CA VAL A 49 11.31 -10.81 -19.87
C VAL A 49 11.06 -9.38 -19.41
N PRO A 50 10.90 -9.14 -18.10
CA PRO A 50 10.72 -7.78 -17.58
C PRO A 50 11.86 -6.84 -17.94
N ASP A 51 11.52 -5.60 -18.21
CA ASP A 51 12.46 -4.54 -18.58
C ASP A 51 13.11 -3.88 -17.35
N PHE A 52 13.92 -2.84 -17.57
CA PHE A 52 14.61 -2.11 -16.51
C PHE A 52 13.63 -1.43 -15.53
N SER A 53 13.77 -1.76 -14.25
CA SER A 53 13.08 -1.03 -13.19
C SER A 53 13.83 0.25 -12.81
N LYS A 54 13.11 1.31 -12.44
CA LYS A 54 13.68 2.48 -11.78
C LYS A 54 13.65 2.23 -10.27
N VAL A 55 14.79 2.33 -9.58
CA VAL A 55 14.87 2.15 -8.14
C VAL A 55 15.24 3.45 -7.43
N PHE A 56 14.56 3.75 -6.32
CA PHE A 56 14.84 4.95 -5.52
C PHE A 56 14.53 4.71 -4.04
N ILE A 57 15.16 5.52 -3.20
CA ILE A 57 14.90 5.53 -1.76
C ILE A 57 13.83 6.56 -1.41
N ARG A 58 12.74 6.10 -0.83
CA ARG A 58 11.75 6.95 -0.20
C ARG A 58 12.14 7.15 1.28
N THR A 59 12.30 8.41 1.69
CA THR A 59 12.81 8.76 3.03
C THR A 59 11.72 8.92 4.08
N TYR A 60 10.47 9.08 3.65
CA TYR A 60 9.35 9.38 4.52
C TYR A 60 8.19 8.39 4.29
N PRO A 61 7.51 7.92 5.36
CA PRO A 61 7.73 8.15 6.80
C PRO A 61 8.93 7.40 7.39
N VAL A 62 9.44 6.41 6.67
CA VAL A 62 10.65 5.63 6.96
C VAL A 62 11.40 5.36 5.66
N TYR A 63 12.71 5.12 5.76
CA TYR A 63 13.51 4.74 4.59
C TYR A 63 13.01 3.43 3.99
N ARG A 64 12.69 3.45 2.70
CA ARG A 64 12.24 2.28 1.93
C ARG A 64 12.85 2.31 0.55
N GLU A 65 13.34 1.19 0.10
CA GLU A 65 13.70 0.94 -1.28
C GLU A 65 12.43 0.66 -2.08
N VAL A 66 12.23 1.39 -3.18
CA VAL A 66 11.05 1.27 -4.03
C VAL A 66 11.48 1.02 -5.46
N PHE A 67 10.95 -0.04 -6.06
CA PHE A 67 11.13 -0.37 -7.47
C PHE A 67 9.89 0.03 -8.26
N ALA A 68 10.09 0.83 -9.29
CA ALA A 68 9.07 1.17 -10.26
C ALA A 68 9.39 0.45 -11.56
N ALA A 69 8.61 -0.55 -11.89
CA ALA A 69 8.71 -1.30 -13.13
C ALA A 69 8.52 -0.40 -14.36
N ALA A 70 9.06 -0.77 -15.51
CA ALA A 70 8.78 -0.13 -16.80
C ALA A 70 7.27 -0.11 -17.07
N PHE A 71 6.79 0.84 -17.89
CA PHE A 71 5.33 0.95 -18.09
C PHE A 71 4.74 -0.31 -18.73
N ILE A 72 5.45 -0.93 -19.64
CA ILE A 72 5.05 -2.19 -20.30
C ILE A 72 4.90 -3.33 -19.28
N ASP A 73 5.80 -3.45 -18.31
CA ASP A 73 5.71 -4.44 -17.24
C ASP A 73 4.55 -4.14 -16.29
N ARG A 74 4.25 -2.85 -16.07
CA ARG A 74 3.05 -2.48 -15.30
C ARG A 74 1.76 -2.89 -16.01
N VAL A 75 1.73 -2.93 -17.33
CA VAL A 75 0.59 -3.50 -18.09
C VAL A 75 0.44 -4.98 -17.75
N VAL A 76 1.52 -5.75 -17.75
CA VAL A 76 1.51 -7.16 -17.32
C VAL A 76 1.06 -7.29 -15.86
N HIS A 77 1.55 -6.42 -14.97
CA HIS A 77 1.13 -6.40 -13.57
C HIS A 77 -0.37 -6.14 -13.41
N HIS A 78 -0.94 -5.22 -14.19
CA HIS A 78 -2.38 -4.96 -14.20
C HIS A 78 -3.16 -6.13 -14.81
N TRP A 79 -2.64 -6.75 -15.86
CA TRP A 79 -3.24 -7.94 -16.48
C TRP A 79 -3.36 -9.11 -15.49
N ILE A 80 -2.30 -9.37 -14.70
CA ILE A 80 -2.28 -10.34 -13.62
C ILE A 80 -3.30 -9.95 -12.54
N ALA A 81 -3.26 -8.69 -12.08
CA ALA A 81 -4.13 -8.21 -11.01
C ALA A 81 -5.61 -8.35 -11.34
N LEU A 82 -6.03 -8.00 -12.55
CA LEU A 82 -7.43 -8.14 -13.00
C LEU A 82 -7.95 -9.57 -12.91
N ARG A 83 -7.06 -10.57 -12.94
CA ARG A 83 -7.42 -12.01 -12.86
C ARG A 83 -7.36 -12.56 -11.45
N ILE A 84 -6.36 -12.19 -10.68
CA ILE A 84 -6.20 -12.77 -9.34
C ILE A 84 -6.95 -11.99 -8.25
N GLU A 85 -7.17 -10.67 -8.40
CA GLU A 85 -7.92 -9.89 -7.40
C GLU A 85 -9.31 -10.49 -7.10
N PRO A 86 -10.14 -10.90 -8.08
CA PRO A 86 -11.45 -11.44 -7.78
C PRO A 86 -11.43 -12.69 -6.90
N ILE A 87 -10.53 -13.65 -7.19
CA ILE A 87 -10.40 -14.88 -6.40
C ILE A 87 -9.77 -14.65 -5.04
N LEU A 88 -8.88 -13.67 -4.91
CA LEU A 88 -8.35 -13.25 -3.61
C LEU A 88 -9.41 -12.53 -2.77
N GLU A 89 -10.23 -11.67 -3.38
CA GLU A 89 -11.32 -10.99 -2.68
C GLU A 89 -12.37 -11.96 -2.15
N GLU A 90 -12.67 -13.06 -2.89
CA GLU A 90 -13.51 -14.15 -2.39
C GLU A 90 -12.90 -14.78 -1.14
N ARG A 91 -11.65 -15.22 -1.21
CA ARG A 91 -10.90 -15.78 -0.08
C ARG A 91 -10.91 -14.84 1.14
N PHE A 92 -10.67 -13.54 0.95
CA PHE A 92 -10.67 -12.59 2.06
C PHE A 92 -12.07 -12.39 2.67
N ARG A 93 -13.13 -12.51 1.88
CA ARG A 93 -14.52 -12.47 2.38
C ARG A 93 -14.86 -13.70 3.20
N GLU A 94 -14.49 -14.89 2.72
CA GLU A 94 -14.65 -16.14 3.45
C GLU A 94 -13.92 -16.13 4.79
N GLN A 95 -12.78 -15.45 4.87
CA GLN A 95 -12.00 -15.24 6.09
C GLN A 95 -12.48 -14.03 6.91
N GLY A 96 -13.74 -13.62 6.84
CA GLY A 96 -14.33 -12.57 7.68
C GLY A 96 -13.83 -11.15 7.40
N ASN A 97 -13.24 -10.90 6.23
CA ASN A 97 -12.72 -9.57 5.83
C ASN A 97 -11.68 -8.97 6.80
N VAL A 98 -10.88 -9.76 7.46
CA VAL A 98 -9.90 -9.32 8.46
C VAL A 98 -8.71 -8.57 7.86
N SER A 99 -8.36 -8.84 6.61
CA SER A 99 -7.32 -8.11 5.88
C SER A 99 -7.85 -6.76 5.39
N LYS A 100 -7.26 -5.66 5.84
CA LYS A 100 -7.74 -4.27 5.62
C LYS A 100 -6.82 -3.43 4.74
N ASN A 101 -5.87 -4.02 4.02
CA ASN A 101 -4.96 -3.27 3.15
C ASN A 101 -4.86 -3.86 1.75
N CYS A 102 -4.54 -3.01 0.77
CA CYS A 102 -4.38 -3.39 -0.64
C CYS A 102 -5.63 -4.08 -1.24
N ARG A 103 -6.81 -3.65 -0.84
CA ARG A 103 -8.10 -4.14 -1.29
C ARG A 103 -9.03 -2.98 -1.63
N LYS A 104 -9.95 -3.17 -2.59
CA LYS A 104 -10.93 -2.14 -2.95
C LYS A 104 -11.91 -1.91 -1.79
N GLY A 105 -12.10 -0.65 -1.42
CA GLY A 105 -12.99 -0.26 -0.30
C GLY A 105 -12.38 -0.40 1.09
N GLU A 106 -11.21 -1.03 1.24
CA GLU A 106 -10.53 -1.18 2.51
C GLU A 106 -9.33 -0.22 2.63
N GLY A 107 -8.95 0.10 3.86
CA GLY A 107 -7.84 1.02 4.12
C GLY A 107 -7.62 1.30 5.60
N CYS A 108 -6.78 2.29 5.91
CA CYS A 108 -6.45 2.64 7.30
C CYS A 108 -7.70 2.92 8.16
N LEU A 109 -8.69 3.60 7.59
CA LEU A 109 -9.88 3.99 8.34
C LEU A 109 -10.76 2.78 8.66
N SER A 110 -11.00 1.90 7.69
CA SER A 110 -11.75 0.66 7.93
C SER A 110 -11.05 -0.25 8.94
N ALA A 111 -9.72 -0.35 8.88
CA ALA A 111 -8.92 -1.11 9.85
C ALA A 111 -9.07 -0.56 11.28
N VAL A 112 -9.02 0.76 11.43
CA VAL A 112 -9.17 1.43 12.74
C VAL A 112 -10.56 1.20 13.32
N HIS A 113 -11.61 1.37 12.51
CA HIS A 113 -12.98 1.12 12.96
C HIS A 113 -13.23 -0.35 13.28
N TYR A 114 -12.68 -1.25 12.49
CA TYR A 114 -12.79 -2.69 12.73
C TYR A 114 -12.16 -3.07 14.07
N LEU A 115 -10.93 -2.61 14.36
CA LEU A 115 -10.28 -2.83 15.65
C LEU A 115 -11.07 -2.20 16.81
N ASN A 116 -11.58 -0.98 16.63
CA ASN A 116 -12.40 -0.33 17.65
C ASN A 116 -13.67 -1.14 17.97
N ASN A 117 -14.35 -1.66 16.95
CA ASN A 117 -15.56 -2.48 17.15
C ASN A 117 -15.24 -3.78 17.90
N MET A 118 -14.13 -4.44 17.59
CA MET A 118 -13.67 -5.62 18.34
C MET A 118 -13.42 -5.28 19.83
N ILE A 119 -12.79 -4.12 20.10
CA ILE A 119 -12.57 -3.67 21.48
C ILE A 119 -13.90 -3.45 22.20
N VAL A 120 -14.86 -2.79 21.54
CA VAL A 120 -16.21 -2.54 22.12
C VAL A 120 -16.91 -3.86 22.43
N GLU A 121 -16.87 -4.81 21.52
CA GLU A 121 -17.54 -6.10 21.66
C GLU A 121 -16.92 -6.95 22.76
N VAL A 122 -15.60 -7.17 22.73
CA VAL A 122 -14.89 -7.99 23.75
C VAL A 122 -14.99 -7.37 25.14
N SER A 123 -14.95 -6.03 25.25
CA SER A 123 -15.07 -5.32 26.51
C SER A 123 -16.52 -5.09 26.97
N GLU A 124 -17.50 -5.63 26.26
CA GLU A 124 -18.94 -5.48 26.60
C GLU A 124 -19.30 -3.98 26.80
N ASN A 125 -19.02 -3.17 25.78
CA ASN A 125 -19.17 -1.71 25.81
C ASN A 125 -18.34 -1.02 26.92
N TYR A 126 -17.09 -1.46 27.11
CA TYR A 126 -16.12 -0.93 28.08
C TYR A 126 -16.44 -1.22 29.56
N THR A 127 -17.30 -2.21 29.84
CA THR A 127 -17.65 -2.63 31.19
C THR A 127 -16.82 -3.82 31.68
N ALA A 128 -16.38 -4.68 30.79
CA ALA A 128 -15.52 -5.84 31.06
C ALA A 128 -14.05 -5.58 30.67
N ASP A 129 -13.17 -6.42 31.16
CA ASP A 129 -11.76 -6.38 30.79
C ASP A 129 -11.55 -6.93 29.37
N ALA A 130 -10.67 -6.26 28.64
CA ALA A 130 -10.20 -6.70 27.33
C ALA A 130 -8.75 -6.26 27.13
N TYR A 131 -7.99 -7.07 26.39
CA TYR A 131 -6.58 -6.85 26.14
C TYR A 131 -6.31 -6.88 24.64
N ILE A 132 -5.43 -5.99 24.19
CA ILE A 132 -5.06 -5.88 22.79
C ILE A 132 -3.62 -6.42 22.64
N PHE A 133 -3.50 -7.51 21.92
CA PHE A 133 -2.22 -7.99 21.41
C PHE A 133 -2.01 -7.38 20.03
N LYS A 134 -0.83 -6.80 19.80
CA LYS A 134 -0.42 -6.29 18.50
C LYS A 134 1.02 -6.65 18.23
N ASP A 135 1.29 -7.15 17.04
CA ASP A 135 2.65 -7.38 16.56
C ASP A 135 2.74 -7.10 15.07
N ASP A 136 3.94 -7.17 14.50
CA ASP A 136 4.17 -7.12 13.07
C ASP A 136 5.11 -8.24 12.59
N LEU A 137 5.04 -8.52 11.29
CA LEU A 137 5.91 -9.48 10.64
C LEU A 137 7.27 -8.84 10.35
N PHE A 138 8.35 -9.44 10.81
CA PHE A 138 9.69 -8.90 10.65
C PHE A 138 10.11 -8.82 9.18
N SER A 139 10.42 -7.61 8.71
CA SER A 139 10.89 -7.36 7.33
C SER A 139 10.02 -8.03 6.24
N PHE A 140 8.71 -8.06 6.42
CA PHE A 140 7.76 -8.91 5.71
C PHE A 140 8.06 -9.04 4.21
N PHE A 141 7.99 -7.93 3.43
CA PHE A 141 8.21 -7.96 1.98
C PHE A 141 9.58 -8.53 1.57
N MET A 142 10.61 -8.31 2.39
CA MET A 142 11.97 -8.79 2.13
C MET A 142 12.18 -10.25 2.59
N SER A 143 11.27 -10.78 3.42
CA SER A 143 11.37 -12.14 3.95
C SER A 143 10.56 -13.17 3.16
N ILE A 144 9.66 -12.74 2.27
CA ILE A 144 8.84 -13.64 1.46
C ILE A 144 9.74 -14.57 0.62
N SER A 145 9.58 -15.88 0.78
CA SER A 145 10.19 -16.87 -0.11
C SER A 145 9.40 -16.93 -1.41
N LYS A 146 10.09 -16.72 -2.53
CA LYS A 146 9.48 -16.74 -3.86
C LYS A 146 9.04 -18.15 -4.24
N SER A 147 9.87 -19.15 -3.94
CA SER A 147 9.56 -20.56 -4.20
C SER A 147 8.33 -21.01 -3.41
N LEU A 148 8.29 -20.72 -2.09
CA LEU A 148 7.15 -21.09 -1.26
C LEU A 148 5.85 -20.42 -1.72
N VAL A 149 5.88 -19.10 -1.93
CA VAL A 149 4.68 -18.38 -2.34
C VAL A 149 4.21 -18.79 -3.74
N TRP A 150 5.14 -19.13 -4.64
CA TRP A 150 4.81 -19.69 -5.95
C TRP A 150 4.08 -21.01 -5.84
N GLU A 151 4.60 -21.94 -5.05
CA GLU A 151 3.97 -23.26 -4.82
C GLU A 151 2.53 -23.09 -4.32
N MET A 152 2.34 -22.29 -3.27
CA MET A 152 1.02 -22.05 -2.67
C MET A 152 0.06 -21.32 -3.64
N LEU A 153 0.56 -20.29 -4.35
CA LEU A 153 -0.26 -19.49 -5.23
C LEU A 153 -0.64 -20.26 -6.51
N ASN A 154 0.25 -21.10 -7.05
CA ASN A 154 -0.02 -21.97 -8.20
C ASN A 154 -1.19 -22.91 -7.88
N ILE A 155 -1.16 -23.59 -6.76
CA ILE A 155 -2.27 -24.46 -6.31
C ILE A 155 -3.54 -23.65 -6.16
N PHE A 156 -3.48 -22.53 -5.44
CA PHE A 156 -4.65 -21.68 -5.21
C PHE A 156 -5.29 -21.17 -6.52
N VAL A 157 -4.47 -20.73 -7.48
CA VAL A 157 -4.97 -20.25 -8.79
C VAL A 157 -5.60 -21.39 -9.57
N ARG A 158 -4.99 -22.57 -9.61
CA ARG A 158 -5.58 -23.74 -10.31
C ARG A 158 -6.92 -24.16 -9.73
N ASP A 159 -7.10 -24.07 -8.43
CA ASP A 159 -8.33 -24.46 -7.75
C ASP A 159 -9.46 -23.42 -7.96
N ASN A 160 -9.13 -22.14 -7.99
CA ASN A 160 -10.12 -21.06 -7.89
C ASN A 160 -10.31 -20.25 -9.18
N TYR A 161 -9.30 -20.16 -10.05
CA TYR A 161 -9.43 -19.44 -11.31
C TYR A 161 -10.05 -20.31 -12.40
N LYS A 162 -11.10 -19.80 -13.08
CA LYS A 162 -11.86 -20.55 -14.08
C LYS A 162 -11.73 -20.01 -15.50
N GLY A 163 -10.80 -19.08 -15.74
CA GLY A 163 -10.55 -18.55 -17.08
C GLY A 163 -9.72 -19.49 -17.95
N ASP A 164 -9.99 -19.50 -19.26
CA ASP A 164 -9.27 -20.33 -20.23
C ASP A 164 -7.79 -19.92 -20.41
N ASP A 165 -7.41 -18.76 -19.90
CA ASP A 165 -6.06 -18.22 -19.96
C ASP A 165 -5.21 -18.53 -18.71
N ILE A 166 -5.61 -19.57 -17.93
CA ILE A 166 -4.94 -19.97 -16.68
C ILE A 166 -3.45 -20.26 -16.86
N GLU A 167 -3.03 -20.95 -17.91
CA GLU A 167 -1.61 -21.27 -18.13
C GLU A 167 -0.80 -20.00 -18.46
N CYS A 168 -1.40 -19.06 -19.19
CA CYS A 168 -0.79 -17.74 -19.42
C CYS A 168 -0.68 -16.94 -18.10
N LEU A 169 -1.71 -16.99 -17.27
CA LEU A 169 -1.70 -16.35 -15.95
C LEU A 169 -0.60 -16.94 -15.06
N LEU A 170 -0.49 -18.24 -14.98
CA LEU A 170 0.56 -18.91 -14.20
C LEU A 170 1.95 -18.62 -14.73
N TYR A 171 2.14 -18.61 -16.05
CA TYR A 171 3.41 -18.21 -16.65
C TYR A 171 3.82 -16.79 -16.26
N LEU A 172 2.94 -15.81 -16.43
CA LEU A 172 3.22 -14.41 -16.09
C LEU A 172 3.41 -14.18 -14.58
N LEU A 173 2.66 -14.91 -13.75
CA LEU A 173 2.86 -14.93 -12.31
C LEU A 173 4.24 -15.45 -11.92
N ALA A 174 4.67 -16.58 -12.50
CA ALA A 174 5.99 -17.15 -12.26
C ALA A 174 7.10 -16.16 -12.67
N VAL A 175 7.04 -15.61 -13.88
CA VAL A 175 8.00 -14.59 -14.34
C VAL A 175 8.05 -13.41 -13.38
N THR A 176 6.88 -12.94 -12.89
CA THR A 176 6.80 -11.78 -11.99
C THR A 176 7.34 -12.09 -10.59
N ILE A 177 7.05 -13.27 -10.03
CA ILE A 177 7.49 -13.68 -8.70
C ILE A 177 9.01 -13.88 -8.67
N PHE A 178 9.54 -14.61 -9.66
CA PHE A 178 10.98 -14.93 -9.71
C PHE A 178 11.83 -13.79 -10.24
N HIS A 179 11.23 -12.74 -10.80
CA HIS A 179 11.97 -11.58 -11.24
C HIS A 179 12.80 -10.96 -10.11
N CYS A 180 14.05 -10.61 -10.41
CA CYS A 180 14.99 -9.94 -9.53
C CYS A 180 15.30 -8.53 -10.09
N PRO A 181 14.44 -7.53 -9.83
CA PRO A 181 14.59 -6.21 -10.44
C PRO A 181 15.89 -5.49 -10.04
N GLN A 182 16.52 -5.87 -8.94
CA GLN A 182 17.81 -5.34 -8.50
C GLN A 182 18.95 -5.66 -9.47
N ASN A 183 18.82 -6.76 -10.26
CA ASN A 183 19.83 -7.17 -11.24
C ASN A 183 19.78 -6.33 -12.53
N LYS A 184 18.61 -5.71 -12.82
CA LYS A 184 18.39 -4.92 -14.04
C LYS A 184 17.61 -3.66 -13.68
N CYS A 185 18.28 -2.65 -13.10
CA CYS A 185 17.61 -1.42 -12.66
C CYS A 185 18.46 -0.16 -12.84
N ILE A 186 17.75 0.98 -12.89
CA ILE A 186 18.35 2.32 -12.95
C ILE A 186 18.13 3.01 -11.62
N ARG A 187 19.20 3.33 -10.88
CA ARG A 187 19.11 4.06 -9.61
C ARG A 187 18.78 5.54 -9.85
N ARG A 188 17.72 6.02 -9.20
CA ARG A 188 17.24 7.42 -9.26
C ARG A 188 17.57 8.22 -8.01
N SER A 189 18.03 7.59 -6.93
CA SER A 189 18.56 8.23 -5.73
C SER A 189 20.07 8.10 -5.67
N PRO A 190 20.79 9.02 -5.00
CA PRO A 190 22.22 8.87 -4.72
C PRO A 190 22.53 7.57 -3.99
N VAL A 191 23.60 6.89 -4.34
CA VAL A 191 24.01 5.59 -3.77
C VAL A 191 24.14 5.67 -2.25
N SER A 192 24.67 6.78 -1.72
CA SER A 192 24.80 7.04 -0.27
C SER A 192 23.49 7.00 0.53
N MET A 193 22.34 7.04 -0.15
CA MET A 193 21.05 6.86 0.55
C MET A 193 20.78 5.40 0.92
N TRP A 194 21.40 4.44 0.24
CA TRP A 194 21.34 3.02 0.62
C TRP A 194 22.12 2.73 1.90
N ASP A 195 23.17 3.50 2.22
CA ASP A 195 23.94 3.34 3.47
C ASP A 195 23.06 3.57 4.72
N LYS A 196 21.97 4.33 4.57
CA LYS A 196 20.98 4.60 5.62
C LYS A 196 19.88 3.55 5.72
N LEU A 197 19.82 2.62 4.79
CA LEU A 197 18.82 1.56 4.75
C LEU A 197 19.41 0.29 5.40
N PRO A 198 18.76 -0.30 6.41
CA PRO A 198 19.20 -1.59 6.95
C PRO A 198 19.25 -2.64 5.86
N SER A 199 20.26 -3.53 5.88
CA SER A 199 20.47 -4.57 4.85
C SER A 199 19.24 -5.46 4.66
N ASN A 200 18.54 -5.82 5.74
CA ASN A 200 17.31 -6.60 5.72
C ASN A 200 16.08 -5.84 5.15
N LYS A 201 16.26 -4.64 4.61
CA LYS A 201 15.23 -3.83 3.93
C LYS A 201 15.59 -3.48 2.50
N SER A 202 16.60 -4.13 1.92
CA SER A 202 17.04 -3.92 0.54
C SER A 202 17.14 -5.24 -0.20
N LEU A 203 16.59 -5.29 -1.42
CA LEU A 203 16.72 -6.45 -2.31
C LEU A 203 18.16 -6.66 -2.80
N PHE A 204 18.99 -5.61 -2.81
CA PHE A 204 20.41 -5.76 -3.19
C PHE A 204 21.22 -6.62 -2.23
N HIS A 205 20.71 -6.86 -1.03
CA HIS A 205 21.38 -7.66 0.02
C HIS A 205 20.62 -8.95 0.31
N ASN A 206 19.53 -9.23 -0.40
CA ASN A 206 18.73 -10.44 -0.20
C ASN A 206 19.23 -11.60 -1.08
N ASP A 207 18.92 -12.81 -0.61
CA ASP A 207 18.96 -14.02 -1.42
C ASP A 207 18.00 -13.89 -2.62
N PRO A 208 18.37 -14.40 -3.83
CA PRO A 208 17.50 -14.34 -5.01
C PRO A 208 16.09 -14.96 -4.81
N ASP A 209 15.96 -15.98 -3.95
CA ASP A 209 14.66 -16.56 -3.57
C ASP A 209 13.91 -15.74 -2.53
N ARG A 210 14.48 -14.68 -1.99
CA ARG A 210 13.87 -13.88 -0.93
C ARG A 210 13.52 -12.48 -1.39
N GLY A 211 12.34 -12.06 -0.97
CA GLY A 211 11.86 -10.70 -1.12
C GLY A 211 11.13 -10.41 -2.43
N VAL A 212 10.10 -9.59 -2.31
CA VAL A 212 9.33 -9.04 -3.41
C VAL A 212 9.47 -7.53 -3.47
N ALA A 213 9.52 -6.97 -4.66
CA ALA A 213 9.80 -5.56 -4.89
C ALA A 213 8.68 -4.65 -4.36
N ILE A 214 8.98 -3.77 -3.42
CA ILE A 214 8.04 -2.73 -2.98
C ILE A 214 7.85 -1.72 -4.11
N GLY A 215 6.60 -1.47 -4.48
CA GLY A 215 6.22 -0.53 -5.52
C GLY A 215 5.51 -1.15 -6.73
N ASN A 216 5.52 -2.47 -6.83
CA ASN A 216 4.83 -3.22 -7.86
C ASN A 216 3.48 -3.77 -7.35
N LEU A 217 2.46 -3.72 -8.19
CA LEU A 217 1.10 -4.17 -7.84
C LEU A 217 1.05 -5.66 -7.47
N PRO A 218 1.65 -6.60 -8.22
CA PRO A 218 1.63 -8.01 -7.86
C PRO A 218 2.29 -8.31 -6.52
N SER A 219 3.33 -7.55 -6.13
CA SER A 219 3.98 -7.75 -4.83
C SER A 219 3.01 -7.56 -3.66
N GLN A 220 2.05 -6.64 -3.78
CA GLN A 220 1.03 -6.42 -2.75
C GLN A 220 0.02 -7.57 -2.71
N LEU A 221 -0.39 -8.07 -3.88
CA LEU A 221 -1.33 -9.18 -4.00
C LEU A 221 -0.72 -10.49 -3.46
N ILE A 222 0.53 -10.77 -3.86
CA ILE A 222 1.31 -11.93 -3.39
C ILE A 222 1.49 -11.89 -1.87
N ALA A 223 1.91 -10.73 -1.34
CA ALA A 223 2.08 -10.55 0.10
C ALA A 223 0.76 -10.71 0.87
N ASN A 224 -0.33 -10.19 0.34
CA ASN A 224 -1.66 -10.32 0.96
C ASN A 224 -2.18 -11.76 0.90
N PHE A 225 -1.93 -12.45 -0.21
CA PHE A 225 -2.22 -13.89 -0.33
C PHE A 225 -1.47 -14.71 0.71
N LEU A 226 -0.14 -14.55 0.80
CA LEU A 226 0.67 -15.30 1.77
C LEU A 226 0.21 -15.02 3.21
N ALA A 227 -0.06 -13.75 3.53
CA ALA A 227 -0.54 -13.38 4.85
C ALA A 227 -1.96 -13.92 5.15
N SER A 228 -2.79 -14.19 4.12
CA SER A 228 -4.12 -14.81 4.33
C SER A 228 -4.04 -16.27 4.80
N VAL A 229 -2.94 -16.95 4.53
CA VAL A 229 -2.69 -18.28 5.08
C VAL A 229 -2.48 -18.19 6.60
N TYR A 230 -1.79 -17.15 7.05
CA TYR A 230 -1.65 -16.85 8.47
C TYR A 230 -2.97 -16.40 9.11
N ASP A 231 -3.78 -15.58 8.40
CA ASP A 231 -5.11 -15.18 8.88
C ASP A 231 -5.97 -16.40 9.18
N TYR A 232 -6.00 -17.38 8.27
CA TYR A 232 -6.71 -18.67 8.47
C TYR A 232 -6.22 -19.40 9.71
N PHE A 233 -4.91 -19.54 9.88
CA PHE A 233 -4.33 -20.21 11.05
C PHE A 233 -4.73 -19.53 12.36
N VAL A 234 -4.66 -18.20 12.40
CA VAL A 234 -5.02 -17.41 13.60
C VAL A 234 -6.49 -17.58 13.95
N MET A 235 -7.36 -17.54 12.97
CA MET A 235 -8.80 -17.53 13.19
C MET A 235 -9.38 -18.91 13.33
N GLU A 236 -9.12 -19.80 12.39
CA GLU A 236 -9.77 -21.11 12.33
C GLU A 236 -9.06 -22.18 13.18
N ILE A 237 -7.73 -22.13 13.25
CA ILE A 237 -6.96 -23.13 14.00
C ILE A 237 -6.75 -22.73 15.46
N LEU A 238 -6.39 -21.44 15.71
CA LEU A 238 -6.19 -20.96 17.08
C LEU A 238 -7.47 -20.40 17.72
N GLY A 239 -8.52 -20.14 16.93
CA GLY A 239 -9.82 -19.66 17.39
C GLY A 239 -9.88 -18.18 17.80
N PHE A 240 -8.96 -17.35 17.31
CA PHE A 240 -8.97 -15.93 17.59
C PHE A 240 -9.89 -15.17 16.62
N ILE A 241 -11.19 -15.13 16.88
CA ILE A 241 -12.18 -14.49 16.01
C ILE A 241 -12.10 -12.96 16.02
N TYR A 242 -11.59 -12.35 17.09
CA TYR A 242 -11.35 -10.90 17.17
C TYR A 242 -9.95 -10.56 16.67
N TYR A 243 -9.77 -10.65 15.37
CA TYR A 243 -8.50 -10.49 14.67
C TYR A 243 -8.64 -9.49 13.52
N VAL A 244 -7.63 -8.65 13.31
CA VAL A 244 -7.52 -7.74 12.17
C VAL A 244 -6.08 -7.59 11.72
N ARG A 245 -5.86 -7.55 10.41
CA ARG A 245 -4.53 -7.35 9.83
C ARG A 245 -4.51 -6.18 8.85
N PHE A 246 -3.43 -5.42 8.89
CA PHE A 246 -3.12 -4.36 7.95
C PHE A 246 -1.69 -4.56 7.40
N VAL A 247 -1.56 -5.18 6.24
CA VAL A 247 -0.31 -5.67 5.63
C VAL A 247 0.40 -6.68 6.54
N ASP A 248 1.44 -6.20 7.22
CA ASP A 248 2.33 -6.94 8.13
C ASP A 248 2.01 -6.72 9.61
N VAL A 249 1.17 -5.75 9.93
CA VAL A 249 0.74 -5.47 11.32
C VAL A 249 -0.61 -6.09 11.58
N PHE A 250 -0.75 -6.79 12.71
CA PHE A 250 -2.02 -7.36 13.11
C PHE A 250 -2.36 -7.09 14.58
N CYS A 251 -3.64 -7.16 14.90
CA CYS A 251 -4.14 -7.06 16.26
C CYS A 251 -5.10 -8.21 16.56
N ILE A 252 -5.02 -8.73 17.78
CA ILE A 252 -5.95 -9.69 18.38
C ILE A 252 -6.51 -9.05 19.65
N VAL A 253 -7.82 -9.14 19.86
CA VAL A 253 -8.46 -8.67 21.10
C VAL A 253 -8.96 -9.88 21.87
N VAL A 254 -8.56 -9.99 23.15
CA VAL A 254 -8.88 -11.12 24.04
C VAL A 254 -9.42 -10.64 25.38
N LYS A 255 -10.12 -11.49 26.13
CA LYS A 255 -10.64 -11.18 27.46
C LYS A 255 -9.55 -11.19 28.54
N SER A 256 -8.52 -12.03 28.39
CA SER A 256 -7.38 -12.10 29.32
C SER A 256 -6.03 -12.20 28.60
N PRO A 257 -4.94 -11.72 29.22
CA PRO A 257 -3.59 -11.88 28.66
C PRO A 257 -3.18 -13.35 28.47
N GLU A 258 -3.63 -14.24 29.33
CA GLU A 258 -3.29 -15.66 29.33
C GLU A 258 -3.75 -16.37 28.08
N GLU A 259 -4.92 -15.96 27.51
CA GLU A 259 -5.44 -16.50 26.26
C GLU A 259 -4.43 -16.38 25.10
N ILE A 260 -3.78 -15.23 24.99
CA ILE A 260 -2.82 -15.00 23.92
C ILE A 260 -1.41 -15.47 24.29
N LEU A 261 -0.97 -15.27 25.55
CA LEU A 261 0.38 -15.63 25.98
C LEU A 261 0.63 -17.13 25.85
N SER A 262 -0.37 -17.96 26.12
CA SER A 262 -0.31 -19.41 25.95
C SER A 262 -0.12 -19.85 24.49
N LYS A 263 -0.46 -18.99 23.51
CA LYS A 263 -0.46 -19.31 22.07
C LYS A 263 0.56 -18.52 21.25
N VAL A 264 1.27 -17.53 21.82
CA VAL A 264 2.27 -16.72 21.07
C VAL A 264 3.33 -17.60 20.41
N HIS A 265 3.78 -18.67 21.08
CA HIS A 265 4.74 -19.59 20.52
C HIS A 265 4.21 -20.34 19.30
N LEU A 266 2.89 -20.63 19.24
CA LEU A 266 2.25 -21.26 18.07
C LEU A 266 2.15 -20.26 16.92
N LEU A 267 1.86 -18.97 17.19
CA LEU A 267 1.86 -17.90 16.18
C LEU A 267 3.23 -17.78 15.50
N ASP A 268 4.31 -17.69 16.28
CA ASP A 268 5.67 -17.57 15.75
C ASP A 268 6.18 -18.90 15.14
N GLY A 269 5.79 -20.05 15.71
CA GLY A 269 6.11 -21.38 15.18
C GLY A 269 5.52 -21.58 13.77
N PHE A 270 4.22 -21.32 13.59
CA PHE A 270 3.57 -21.40 12.28
C PHE A 270 4.23 -20.49 11.24
N LEU A 271 4.50 -19.23 11.60
CA LEU A 271 5.19 -18.31 10.71
C LEU A 271 6.55 -18.83 10.26
N LYS A 272 7.34 -19.39 11.19
CA LYS A 272 8.68 -19.91 10.88
C LYS A 272 8.66 -21.18 10.04
N GLU A 273 7.81 -22.13 10.40
CA GLU A 273 7.81 -23.47 9.82
C GLU A 273 7.03 -23.54 8.52
N GLN A 274 5.89 -22.84 8.44
CA GLN A 274 4.99 -22.93 7.29
C GLN A 274 5.15 -21.77 6.29
N LEU A 275 5.51 -20.57 6.75
CA LEU A 275 5.61 -19.40 5.90
C LEU A 275 7.03 -18.84 5.75
N LEU A 276 7.99 -19.40 6.45
CA LEU A 276 9.38 -18.95 6.49
C LEU A 276 9.51 -17.46 6.88
N LEU A 277 8.57 -17.00 7.71
CA LEU A 277 8.47 -15.65 8.26
C LEU A 277 8.69 -15.71 9.78
N ARG A 278 8.67 -14.56 10.45
CA ARG A 278 8.75 -14.49 11.92
C ARG A 278 8.07 -13.23 12.46
N LEU A 279 7.66 -13.27 13.71
CA LEU A 279 7.21 -12.10 14.45
C LEU A 279 8.36 -11.10 14.66
N HIS A 280 8.01 -9.82 14.82
CA HIS A 280 9.03 -8.80 15.06
C HIS A 280 9.53 -8.86 16.51
N PRO A 281 10.84 -9.11 16.76
CA PRO A 281 11.35 -9.45 18.10
C PRO A 281 11.24 -8.31 19.13
N ARG A 282 10.88 -7.09 18.73
CA ARG A 282 10.87 -5.89 19.59
C ARG A 282 9.59 -5.06 19.50
N LYS A 283 8.53 -5.58 18.84
CA LYS A 283 7.30 -4.79 18.63
C LYS A 283 6.06 -5.42 19.26
N LEU A 284 6.23 -6.50 19.96
CA LEU A 284 5.14 -7.13 20.68
C LEU A 284 4.52 -6.12 21.66
N TYR A 285 3.24 -5.93 21.54
CA TYR A 285 2.43 -5.06 22.38
C TYR A 285 1.26 -5.88 22.95
N LEU A 286 1.17 -5.95 24.27
CA LEU A 286 0.03 -6.55 24.98
C LEU A 286 -0.36 -5.64 26.12
N GLN A 287 -1.50 -5.02 26.02
CA GLN A 287 -2.00 -4.06 27.02
C GLN A 287 -3.51 -4.12 27.14
N HIS A 288 -4.01 -3.78 28.32
CA HIS A 288 -5.40 -3.53 28.54
C HIS A 288 -5.89 -2.36 27.68
N TYR A 289 -7.09 -2.47 27.08
CA TYR A 289 -7.62 -1.49 26.12
C TYR A 289 -7.69 -0.05 26.66
N LYS A 290 -7.86 0.14 27.99
CA LYS A 290 -7.85 1.47 28.63
C LYS A 290 -6.54 2.24 28.46
N LYS A 291 -5.43 1.55 28.15
CA LYS A 291 -4.14 2.17 27.79
C LYS A 291 -4.14 2.76 26.37
N GLY A 292 -5.11 2.34 25.54
CA GLY A 292 -5.21 2.67 24.14
C GLY A 292 -4.20 1.91 23.28
N VAL A 293 -4.40 1.93 21.97
CA VAL A 293 -3.51 1.30 21.00
C VAL A 293 -3.25 2.20 19.81
N LEU A 294 -1.98 2.29 19.40
CA LEU A 294 -1.60 2.92 18.15
C LEU A 294 -1.71 1.91 17.01
N PHE A 295 -2.64 2.15 16.08
CA PHE A 295 -2.84 1.28 14.92
C PHE A 295 -3.05 2.12 13.66
N VAL A 296 -2.31 1.83 12.59
CA VAL A 296 -2.33 2.43 11.24
C VAL A 296 -2.58 3.95 11.18
N GLY A 297 -1.90 4.69 12.05
CA GLY A 297 -1.95 6.15 12.07
C GLY A 297 -3.01 6.77 12.98
N ALA A 298 -3.80 5.95 13.68
CA ALA A 298 -4.74 6.38 14.70
C ALA A 298 -4.36 5.84 16.08
N PHE A 299 -4.80 6.52 17.13
CA PHE A 299 -4.69 6.09 18.51
C PHE A 299 -6.11 5.86 19.05
N ILE A 300 -6.43 4.61 19.36
CA ILE A 300 -7.76 4.16 19.79
C ILE A 300 -7.78 4.08 21.31
N LEU A 301 -8.71 4.79 21.93
CA LEU A 301 -9.02 4.78 23.36
C LEU A 301 -10.51 4.45 23.55
N PRO A 302 -10.95 4.05 24.75
CA PRO A 302 -12.37 3.82 25.03
C PRO A 302 -13.24 5.02 24.61
N GLY A 303 -14.17 4.78 23.69
CA GLY A 303 -15.11 5.79 23.20
C GLY A 303 -14.49 6.92 22.37
N ARG A 304 -13.19 6.88 22.06
CA ARG A 304 -12.49 7.96 21.34
C ARG A 304 -11.40 7.44 20.42
N ILE A 305 -11.37 7.96 19.21
CA ILE A 305 -10.32 7.67 18.24
C ILE A 305 -9.64 8.98 17.85
N TYR A 306 -8.32 9.04 18.03
CA TYR A 306 -7.50 10.21 17.69
C TYR A 306 -6.58 9.90 16.52
N VAL A 307 -6.29 10.91 15.72
CA VAL A 307 -5.16 10.82 14.79
C VAL A 307 -3.85 10.78 15.59
N SER A 308 -2.89 9.97 15.15
CA SER A 308 -1.63 9.84 15.88
C SER A 308 -0.84 11.16 15.95
N ASN A 309 -0.16 11.40 17.06
CA ASN A 309 0.70 12.58 17.25
C ASN A 309 1.77 12.71 16.16
N ARG A 310 2.24 11.59 15.61
CA ARG A 310 3.17 11.59 14.48
C ARG A 310 2.58 12.24 13.23
N VAL A 311 1.33 11.96 12.90
CA VAL A 311 0.65 12.58 11.73
C VAL A 311 0.52 14.08 11.95
N VAL A 312 0.08 14.50 13.14
CA VAL A 312 -0.04 15.93 13.49
C VAL A 312 1.32 16.63 13.42
N GLY A 313 2.33 16.07 14.05
CA GLY A 313 3.71 16.62 14.05
C GLY A 313 4.30 16.76 12.66
N ASN A 314 4.08 15.73 11.82
CA ASN A 314 4.53 15.75 10.42
C ASN A 314 3.81 16.81 9.60
N THR A 315 2.52 17.06 9.86
CA THR A 315 1.77 18.14 9.19
C THR A 315 2.32 19.52 9.57
N TYR A 316 2.63 19.75 10.85
CA TYR A 316 3.31 20.97 11.29
C TYR A 316 4.68 21.16 10.61
N ASN A 317 5.46 20.09 10.52
CA ASN A 317 6.77 20.13 9.86
C ASN A 317 6.65 20.41 8.36
N ALA A 318 5.62 19.87 7.71
CA ALA A 318 5.33 20.16 6.30
C ALA A 318 5.02 21.64 6.09
N VAL A 319 4.17 22.25 6.92
CA VAL A 319 3.88 23.69 6.86
C VAL A 319 5.13 24.52 7.03
N ARG A 320 5.94 24.24 8.06
CA ARG A 320 7.21 24.98 8.26
C ARG A 320 8.15 24.88 7.06
N LYS A 321 8.24 23.70 6.45
CA LYS A 321 9.03 23.51 5.24
C LYS A 321 8.50 24.33 4.07
N PHE A 322 7.20 24.33 3.85
CA PHE A 322 6.58 25.10 2.76
C PHE A 322 6.68 26.61 3.00
N ASN A 323 6.54 27.07 4.24
CA ASN A 323 6.75 28.48 4.55
C ASN A 323 8.18 28.94 4.20
N ARG A 324 9.21 28.17 4.52
CA ARG A 324 10.60 28.46 4.09
C ARG A 324 10.74 28.52 2.55
N ILE A 325 9.98 27.71 1.82
CA ILE A 325 9.95 27.76 0.35
C ILE A 325 9.32 29.07 -0.13
N ALA A 326 8.23 29.53 0.51
CA ALA A 326 7.59 30.79 0.20
C ALA A 326 8.47 32.01 0.53
N GLU A 327 9.11 32.00 1.71
CA GLU A 327 10.08 33.04 2.12
C GLU A 327 11.23 33.23 1.11
N ASN A 328 11.61 32.17 0.38
CA ASN A 328 12.60 32.23 -0.68
C ASN A 328 12.01 32.54 -2.07
N GLY A 329 10.76 32.90 -2.18
CA GLY A 329 10.10 33.28 -3.44
C GLY A 329 9.70 32.11 -4.36
N PHE A 330 9.73 30.85 -3.88
CA PHE A 330 9.44 29.67 -4.70
C PHE A 330 8.04 29.09 -4.52
N ALA A 331 7.09 29.84 -3.94
CA ALA A 331 5.74 29.34 -3.65
C ALA A 331 5.03 28.83 -4.91
N GLU A 332 5.08 29.54 -6.03
CA GLU A 332 4.44 29.15 -7.28
C GLU A 332 4.96 27.81 -7.82
N ALA A 333 6.27 27.65 -7.88
CA ALA A 333 6.91 26.43 -8.38
C ALA A 333 6.59 25.17 -7.56
N TYR A 334 6.19 25.33 -6.30
CA TYR A 334 5.89 24.24 -5.38
C TYR A 334 4.41 24.08 -5.02
N VAL A 335 3.52 24.85 -5.63
CA VAL A 335 2.10 24.88 -5.24
C VAL A 335 1.39 23.53 -5.41
N GLU A 336 1.63 22.79 -6.49
CA GLU A 336 1.04 21.47 -6.70
C GLU A 336 1.55 20.46 -5.63
N LYS A 337 2.84 20.51 -5.33
CA LYS A 337 3.45 19.68 -4.29
C LYS A 337 2.93 20.04 -2.89
N PHE A 338 2.74 21.33 -2.63
CA PHE A 338 2.09 21.82 -1.41
C PHE A 338 0.69 21.24 -1.26
N VAL A 339 -0.17 21.43 -2.27
CA VAL A 339 -1.56 20.95 -2.25
C VAL A 339 -1.61 19.43 -2.08
N SER A 340 -0.81 18.69 -2.84
CA SER A 340 -0.76 17.23 -2.73
C SER A 340 -0.33 16.76 -1.34
N THR A 341 0.73 17.39 -0.78
CA THR A 341 1.24 17.03 0.54
C THR A 341 0.26 17.35 1.66
N MET A 342 -0.28 18.59 1.65
CA MET A 342 -1.22 19.00 2.68
C MET A 342 -2.52 18.20 2.63
N ASN A 343 -3.03 17.91 1.43
CA ASN A 343 -4.24 17.12 1.27
C ASN A 343 -4.05 15.65 1.67
N SER A 344 -2.84 15.10 1.58
CA SER A 344 -2.55 13.78 2.12
C SER A 344 -2.74 13.72 3.64
N TYR A 345 -2.30 14.76 4.37
CA TYR A 345 -2.50 14.85 5.81
C TYR A 345 -3.94 15.21 6.19
N TYR A 346 -4.51 16.23 5.55
CA TYR A 346 -5.86 16.68 5.84
C TYR A 346 -6.90 15.63 5.50
N GLY A 347 -6.68 14.87 4.41
CA GLY A 347 -7.53 13.76 4.00
C GLY A 347 -7.65 12.66 5.07
N LEU A 348 -6.56 12.37 5.81
CA LEU A 348 -6.60 11.47 6.95
C LEU A 348 -7.21 12.17 8.18
N MET A 349 -6.74 13.37 8.51
CA MET A 349 -7.12 14.09 9.72
C MET A 349 -8.62 14.42 9.78
N LYS A 350 -9.28 14.70 8.64
CA LYS A 350 -10.70 15.08 8.59
C LYS A 350 -11.65 14.02 9.12
N HIS A 351 -11.22 12.77 9.15
CA HIS A 351 -12.00 11.65 9.70
C HIS A 351 -11.97 11.55 11.22
N PHE A 352 -11.21 12.42 11.87
CA PHE A 352 -11.08 12.50 13.32
C PHE A 352 -11.47 13.89 13.84
N ALA A 353 -11.68 14.05 15.14
CA ALA A 353 -12.01 15.32 15.78
C ALA A 353 -10.82 16.32 15.76
N THR A 354 -10.37 16.70 14.56
CA THR A 354 -9.16 17.51 14.31
C THR A 354 -9.43 18.90 13.72
N TYR A 355 -10.67 19.35 13.70
CA TYR A 355 -11.03 20.67 13.15
C TYR A 355 -10.13 21.80 13.66
N ASN A 356 -9.98 21.93 14.99
CA ASN A 356 -9.17 22.97 15.61
C ASN A 356 -7.67 22.84 15.26
N ILE A 357 -7.17 21.62 15.15
CA ILE A 357 -5.78 21.36 14.75
C ILE A 357 -5.59 21.78 13.29
N ARG A 358 -6.47 21.37 12.38
CA ARG A 358 -6.41 21.73 10.96
C ARG A 358 -6.50 23.26 10.76
N ARG A 359 -7.40 23.91 11.49
CA ARG A 359 -7.52 25.38 11.49
C ARG A 359 -6.24 26.06 11.98
N LYS A 360 -5.64 25.60 13.09
CA LYS A 360 -4.36 26.15 13.59
C LYS A 360 -3.22 25.97 12.59
N ILE A 361 -3.14 24.82 11.96
CA ILE A 361 -2.12 24.53 10.94
C ILE A 361 -2.30 25.44 9.72
N ALA A 362 -3.53 25.64 9.25
CA ALA A 362 -3.83 26.56 8.16
C ALA A 362 -3.44 28.01 8.51
N ALA A 363 -3.70 28.45 9.73
CA ALA A 363 -3.35 29.80 10.20
C ALA A 363 -1.84 30.06 10.29
N MET A 364 -1.01 29.01 10.26
CA MET A 364 0.45 29.14 10.22
C MET A 364 1.03 29.36 8.82
N LEU A 365 0.21 29.20 7.78
CA LEU A 365 0.66 29.42 6.42
C LEU A 365 0.89 30.91 6.16
N LEU A 366 1.99 31.21 5.49
CA LEU A 366 2.32 32.55 5.06
C LEU A 366 1.31 33.06 4.00
N PRO A 367 1.11 34.39 3.92
CA PRO A 367 0.17 35.02 2.98
C PRO A 367 0.35 34.58 1.53
N GLU A 368 1.60 34.35 1.10
CA GLU A 368 1.97 33.96 -0.26
C GLU A 368 1.24 32.71 -0.73
N TRP A 369 1.02 31.74 0.15
CA TRP A 369 0.30 30.50 -0.21
C TRP A 369 -1.16 30.78 -0.56
N TRP A 370 -1.78 31.77 0.11
CA TRP A 370 -3.18 32.12 -0.12
C TRP A 370 -3.42 32.81 -1.46
N GLU A 371 -2.38 33.26 -2.16
CA GLU A 371 -2.50 33.71 -3.54
C GLU A 371 -2.85 32.55 -4.48
N TYR A 372 -2.34 31.35 -4.23
CA TYR A 372 -2.43 30.17 -5.10
C TYR A 372 -3.55 29.22 -4.71
N VAL A 373 -3.88 29.13 -3.41
CA VAL A 373 -4.81 28.13 -2.90
C VAL A 373 -5.93 28.76 -2.06
N TYR A 374 -6.98 27.98 -1.86
CA TYR A 374 -8.02 28.24 -0.85
C TYR A 374 -8.36 26.92 -0.14
N ILE A 375 -9.08 27.00 0.97
CA ILE A 375 -9.55 25.82 1.70
C ILE A 375 -11.04 25.62 1.41
N GLU A 376 -11.39 24.40 1.11
CA GLU A 376 -12.74 23.92 0.88
C GLU A 376 -13.25 23.13 2.11
N GLY A 377 -14.56 23.21 2.37
CA GLY A 377 -15.20 22.56 3.50
C GLY A 377 -14.78 23.16 4.86
N HIS A 378 -14.96 22.40 5.94
CA HIS A 378 -14.53 22.76 7.29
C HIS A 378 -13.04 22.49 7.51
N PHE A 379 -12.15 23.18 6.81
CA PHE A 379 -10.70 22.94 6.76
C PHE A 379 -10.38 21.50 6.33
N GLU A 380 -11.04 21.01 5.28
CA GLU A 380 -10.90 19.62 4.87
C GLU A 380 -9.85 19.43 3.77
N LYS A 381 -9.72 20.43 2.89
CA LYS A 381 -8.95 20.27 1.67
C LYS A 381 -8.42 21.59 1.15
N PHE A 382 -7.16 21.62 0.73
CA PHE A 382 -6.59 22.70 -0.05
C PHE A 382 -6.91 22.51 -1.53
N VAL A 383 -7.33 23.58 -2.19
CA VAL A 383 -7.68 23.57 -3.61
C VAL A 383 -6.91 24.67 -4.33
N LEU A 384 -6.34 24.33 -5.49
CA LEU A 384 -5.72 25.32 -6.38
C LEU A 384 -6.75 26.28 -6.94
N LYS A 385 -6.48 27.58 -6.88
CA LYS A 385 -7.29 28.58 -7.58
C LYS A 385 -7.22 28.35 -9.10
N ASN A 386 -8.32 28.59 -9.81
CA ASN A 386 -8.47 28.25 -11.23
C ASN A 386 -7.36 28.83 -12.12
N LYS A 387 -6.88 30.04 -11.81
CA LYS A 387 -5.79 30.68 -12.57
C LYS A 387 -4.45 29.95 -12.52
N TYR A 388 -4.23 29.09 -11.52
CA TYR A 388 -3.00 28.30 -11.33
C TYR A 388 -3.20 26.80 -11.58
N ASN A 389 -4.41 26.38 -11.98
CA ASN A 389 -4.70 24.98 -12.28
C ASN A 389 -4.49 24.71 -13.78
N HIS A 390 -3.23 24.56 -14.20
CA HIS A 390 -2.85 24.30 -15.59
C HIS A 390 -3.60 23.12 -16.21
N ARG A 391 -3.90 22.09 -15.46
CA ARG A 391 -4.67 20.92 -15.91
C ARG A 391 -6.11 21.29 -16.26
N LYS A 392 -6.78 22.12 -15.43
CA LYS A 392 -8.13 22.61 -15.73
C LYS A 392 -8.14 23.56 -16.93
N GLN A 393 -7.08 24.37 -17.06
CA GLN A 393 -6.93 25.28 -18.21
C GLN A 393 -6.72 24.50 -19.50
N LEU A 394 -5.86 23.48 -19.50
CA LEU A 394 -5.62 22.59 -20.65
C LEU A 394 -6.90 21.84 -21.06
N ILE A 395 -7.62 21.24 -20.11
CA ILE A 395 -8.90 20.58 -20.38
C ILE A 395 -9.94 21.55 -20.94
N LYS A 396 -10.01 22.78 -20.43
CA LYS A 396 -10.91 23.83 -20.93
C LYS A 396 -10.52 24.27 -22.34
N HIS A 397 -9.22 24.34 -22.63
CA HIS A 397 -8.70 24.67 -23.95
C HIS A 397 -9.03 23.56 -24.97
N ILE A 398 -8.77 22.30 -24.62
CA ILE A 398 -9.08 21.13 -25.48
C ILE A 398 -10.59 21.04 -25.74
N LYS A 399 -11.44 21.25 -24.72
CA LYS A 399 -12.91 21.26 -24.90
C LYS A 399 -13.40 22.44 -25.77
N LYS A 400 -12.65 23.52 -25.84
CA LYS A 400 -13.03 24.72 -26.62
C LYS A 400 -12.55 24.66 -28.08
N HIS A 401 -11.45 23.90 -28.35
CA HIS A 401 -10.80 23.87 -29.65
C HIS A 401 -10.64 22.44 -30.23
N GLY A 402 -11.17 21.43 -29.56
CA GLY A 402 -11.12 20.03 -29.97
C GLY A 402 -12.47 19.53 -30.50
N SER A 403 -13.10 20.33 -31.37
CA SER A 403 -14.22 19.90 -32.21
C SER A 403 -13.79 19.85 -33.65
#